data_6bf0428b13850512b127b25df23f4ab7
#
_entry.id   6bf0428b13850512b127b25df23f4ab7
#
_cell.length_a   1.000
_cell.length_b   1.000
_cell.length_c   1.000
_cell.angle_alpha   90.00
_cell.angle_beta   90.00
_cell.angle_gamma   90.00
#
_symmetry.space_group_name_H-M   'P 1'
#
loop_
_entity.id
_entity.type
_entity.pdbx_description
1 polymer ?
#
loop_
_entity_poly.entity_id
_entity_poly.type
_entity_poly.pdbx_seq_one_letter_code
_entity_poly.pdbx_strand_id
1 'polypeptide(L)'
;MLFQIDHTTASVTDFTVREVPFNVVAPFIEKWHYSHSAKGQSPKHCFALMHEGDMIGGMIYGFFAMRNQWKKYSVYGVDDEFEVIELRRLVCIDETPRNTESYFIGQTIKWLKKNTNYRIIVSYADPHHGHAGTIYKATNFYHVGMTSPGKIIDYNGQRYHDKCIRDINKAHLRKTGERIPAQSAVRLINALESGEAKMVETPGKHIYVMPLNKKSKKLIVESLVN
;
A
#
# COMPACT_ATOMS: atom_id res chain seq x y z
N MET A 1 21.38 3.78 -29.83
CA MET A 1 21.93 3.99 -28.47
C MET A 1 20.91 4.90 -27.76
N LEU A 2 20.02 4.35 -26.95
CA LEU A 2 19.09 5.15 -26.13
C LEU A 2 19.93 5.71 -24.99
N PHE A 3 20.14 7.03 -24.95
CA PHE A 3 20.73 7.70 -23.79
C PHE A 3 19.77 7.49 -22.62
N GLN A 4 20.18 6.73 -21.62
CA GLN A 4 19.46 6.60 -20.39
C GLN A 4 19.63 7.92 -19.63
N ILE A 5 18.54 8.64 -19.39
CA ILE A 5 18.58 9.91 -18.66
C ILE A 5 19.02 9.61 -17.22
N ASP A 6 20.05 10.30 -16.78
CA ASP A 6 20.50 10.23 -15.38
C ASP A 6 19.66 11.20 -14.52
N HIS A 7 18.75 10.64 -13.74
CA HIS A 7 17.88 11.41 -12.87
C HIS A 7 18.49 11.73 -11.50
N THR A 8 19.68 11.20 -11.18
CA THR A 8 20.32 11.36 -9.86
C THR A 8 20.76 12.78 -9.56
N THR A 9 21.11 13.54 -10.59
CA THR A 9 21.60 14.94 -10.51
C THR A 9 20.47 15.97 -10.56
N ALA A 10 19.24 15.55 -10.85
CA ALA A 10 18.08 16.43 -10.90
C ALA A 10 17.70 16.99 -9.53
N SER A 11 17.05 18.16 -9.50
CA SER A 11 16.35 18.63 -8.30
C SER A 11 14.98 17.98 -8.22
N VAL A 12 14.53 17.58 -7.02
CA VAL A 12 13.17 17.09 -6.83
C VAL A 12 12.09 18.09 -7.28
N THR A 13 12.44 19.39 -7.33
CA THR A 13 11.53 20.45 -7.81
C THR A 13 11.34 20.43 -9.33
N ASP A 14 12.18 19.75 -10.08
CA ASP A 14 12.07 19.58 -11.53
C ASP A 14 11.06 18.48 -11.89
N PHE A 15 10.68 17.69 -10.90
CA PHE A 15 9.74 16.59 -11.07
C PHE A 15 8.29 17.07 -11.09
N THR A 16 7.50 16.47 -11.97
CA THR A 16 6.05 16.74 -12.09
C THR A 16 5.23 15.56 -11.59
N VAL A 17 4.27 15.82 -10.73
CA VAL A 17 3.31 14.80 -10.25
C VAL A 17 2.01 14.94 -11.04
N ARG A 18 1.53 13.84 -11.61
CA ARG A 18 0.27 13.78 -12.37
C ARG A 18 -0.60 12.65 -11.87
N GLU A 19 -1.89 12.93 -11.72
CA GLU A 19 -2.88 11.85 -11.59
C GLU A 19 -3.01 11.14 -12.95
N VAL A 20 -2.98 9.80 -12.92
CA VAL A 20 -3.02 8.97 -14.13
C VAL A 20 -3.95 7.76 -13.91
N PRO A 21 -4.47 7.14 -14.96
CA PRO A 21 -5.24 5.90 -14.84
C PRO A 21 -4.40 4.75 -14.25
N PHE A 22 -5.07 3.81 -13.59
CA PHE A 22 -4.41 2.65 -12.96
C PHE A 22 -3.57 1.82 -13.94
N ASN A 23 -4.06 1.62 -15.17
CA ASN A 23 -3.34 0.87 -16.19
C ASN A 23 -2.01 1.50 -16.64
N VAL A 24 -1.81 2.79 -16.36
CA VAL A 24 -0.54 3.49 -16.61
C VAL A 24 0.47 3.20 -15.48
N VAL A 25 0.02 3.23 -14.21
CA VAL A 25 0.92 3.05 -13.07
C VAL A 25 1.16 1.58 -12.71
N ALA A 26 0.22 0.69 -13.01
CA ALA A 26 0.31 -0.71 -12.61
C ALA A 26 1.54 -1.43 -13.17
N PRO A 27 1.91 -1.31 -14.47
CA PRO A 27 3.13 -1.94 -15.01
C PRO A 27 4.41 -1.41 -14.34
N PHE A 28 4.43 -0.13 -13.98
CA PHE A 28 5.57 0.47 -13.27
C PHE A 28 5.71 -0.13 -11.85
N ILE A 29 4.61 -0.23 -11.10
CA ILE A 29 4.59 -0.89 -9.78
C ILE A 29 5.02 -2.36 -9.89
N GLU A 30 4.54 -3.10 -10.88
CA GLU A 30 4.89 -4.51 -11.08
C GLU A 30 6.36 -4.71 -11.41
N LYS A 31 6.98 -3.74 -12.10
CA LYS A 31 8.41 -3.77 -12.44
C LYS A 31 9.30 -3.40 -11.26
N TRP A 32 8.98 -2.31 -10.54
CA TRP A 32 9.92 -1.66 -9.64
C TRP A 32 9.60 -1.83 -8.14
N HIS A 33 8.34 -2.08 -7.77
CA HIS A 33 7.99 -2.24 -6.36
C HIS A 33 8.40 -3.63 -5.85
N TYR A 34 8.92 -3.72 -4.63
CA TYR A 34 9.39 -4.98 -4.02
C TYR A 34 8.36 -6.13 -4.02
N SER A 35 7.07 -5.82 -4.04
CA SER A 35 6.01 -6.84 -4.09
C SER A 35 5.72 -7.36 -5.50
N HIS A 36 6.27 -6.73 -6.53
CA HIS A 36 6.05 -7.04 -7.95
C HIS A 36 4.57 -7.28 -8.31
N SER A 37 3.66 -6.57 -7.63
CA SER A 37 2.22 -6.76 -7.82
C SER A 37 1.42 -5.49 -7.59
N ALA A 38 0.59 -5.15 -8.58
CA ALA A 38 -0.46 -4.14 -8.49
C ALA A 38 -1.86 -4.77 -8.31
N LYS A 39 -1.97 -6.10 -8.12
CA LYS A 39 -3.25 -6.81 -7.97
C LYS A 39 -3.89 -6.52 -6.61
N GLY A 40 -5.24 -6.50 -6.58
CA GLY A 40 -6.01 -6.37 -5.34
C GLY A 40 -5.91 -5.01 -4.66
N GLN A 41 -5.47 -3.96 -5.36
CA GLN A 41 -5.24 -2.64 -4.76
C GLN A 41 -6.51 -1.80 -4.58
N SER A 42 -7.64 -2.16 -5.23
CA SER A 42 -8.87 -1.33 -5.22
C SER A 42 -8.53 0.15 -5.46
N PRO A 43 -7.85 0.47 -6.58
CA PRO A 43 -7.29 1.80 -6.83
C PRO A 43 -8.39 2.84 -6.92
N LYS A 44 -8.14 4.01 -6.32
CA LYS A 44 -9.02 5.17 -6.38
C LYS A 44 -8.32 6.36 -7.03
N HIS A 45 -7.09 6.64 -6.60
CA HIS A 45 -6.22 7.65 -7.20
C HIS A 45 -4.85 7.03 -7.44
N CYS A 46 -4.33 7.21 -8.65
CA CYS A 46 -3.00 6.78 -9.04
C CYS A 46 -2.20 7.97 -9.53
N PHE A 47 -0.94 8.03 -9.14
CA PHE A 47 -0.08 9.14 -9.52
C PHE A 47 1.21 8.62 -10.15
N ALA A 48 1.67 9.33 -11.17
CA ALA A 48 2.99 9.19 -11.75
C ALA A 48 3.87 10.37 -11.35
N LEU A 49 5.12 10.10 -10.99
CA LEU A 49 6.18 11.09 -10.89
C LEU A 49 6.95 11.08 -12.19
N MET A 50 7.05 12.24 -12.83
CA MET A 50 7.62 12.40 -14.17
C MET A 50 8.83 13.33 -14.14
N HIS A 51 9.86 12.99 -14.90
CA HIS A 51 11.03 13.85 -15.19
C HIS A 51 11.44 13.69 -16.66
N GLU A 52 11.56 14.77 -17.40
CA GLU A 52 11.99 14.81 -18.82
C GLU A 52 11.24 13.84 -19.75
N GLY A 53 9.95 13.56 -19.43
CA GLY A 53 9.12 12.64 -20.19
C GLY A 53 9.10 11.20 -19.65
N ASP A 54 10.05 10.84 -18.78
CA ASP A 54 10.13 9.52 -18.16
C ASP A 54 9.29 9.42 -16.88
N MET A 55 8.69 8.26 -16.66
CA MET A 55 8.04 7.92 -15.39
C MET A 55 9.09 7.36 -14.45
N ILE A 56 9.43 8.12 -13.40
CA ILE A 56 10.45 7.78 -12.40
C ILE A 56 9.86 7.35 -11.05
N GLY A 57 8.55 7.45 -10.88
CA GLY A 57 7.85 6.96 -9.68
C GLY A 57 6.38 6.69 -9.93
N GLY A 58 5.84 5.75 -9.14
CA GLY A 58 4.44 5.35 -9.18
C GLY A 58 3.84 5.25 -7.78
N MET A 59 2.59 5.72 -7.63
CA MET A 59 1.87 5.69 -6.36
C MET A 59 0.41 5.31 -6.56
N ILE A 60 -0.11 4.46 -5.67
CA ILE A 60 -1.50 4.01 -5.68
C ILE A 60 -2.12 4.28 -4.32
N TYR A 61 -3.20 5.06 -4.33
CA TYR A 61 -4.14 5.19 -3.23
C TYR A 61 -5.40 4.38 -3.52
N GLY A 62 -5.97 3.74 -2.49
CA GLY A 62 -7.19 2.94 -2.62
C GLY A 62 -7.96 2.84 -1.31
N PHE A 63 -9.18 2.31 -1.38
CA PHE A 63 -9.95 2.00 -0.19
C PHE A 63 -9.41 0.73 0.49
N PHE A 64 -9.71 0.57 1.77
CA PHE A 64 -9.35 -0.63 2.50
C PHE A 64 -9.90 -1.91 1.85
N ALA A 65 -9.14 -2.99 1.94
CA ALA A 65 -9.58 -4.29 1.43
C ALA A 65 -10.81 -4.83 2.19
N MET A 66 -10.95 -4.50 3.47
CA MET A 66 -12.11 -4.87 4.29
C MET A 66 -13.02 -3.66 4.49
N ARG A 67 -14.29 -3.79 4.11
CA ARG A 67 -15.29 -2.72 4.12
C ARG A 67 -15.38 -1.96 5.45
N ASN A 68 -15.29 -2.63 6.58
CA ASN A 68 -15.44 -2.01 7.91
C ASN A 68 -14.10 -1.60 8.55
N GLN A 69 -12.99 -1.68 7.84
CA GLN A 69 -11.67 -1.36 8.40
C GLN A 69 -11.52 0.11 8.77
N TRP A 70 -12.23 1.01 8.08
CA TRP A 70 -12.25 2.43 8.36
C TRP A 70 -12.71 2.77 9.78
N LYS A 71 -13.59 1.93 10.39
CA LYS A 71 -14.10 2.13 11.76
C LYS A 71 -13.00 2.22 12.82
N LYS A 72 -11.83 1.60 12.56
CA LYS A 72 -10.66 1.72 13.44
C LYS A 72 -10.13 3.16 13.54
N TYR A 73 -10.47 3.99 12.57
CA TYR A 73 -10.01 5.37 12.45
C TYR A 73 -11.09 6.40 12.78
N SER A 74 -12.27 5.96 13.27
CA SER A 74 -13.34 6.86 13.71
C SER A 74 -12.89 7.79 14.85
N VAL A 75 -11.99 7.31 15.70
CA VAL A 75 -11.34 8.09 16.76
C VAL A 75 -10.58 9.32 16.23
N TYR A 76 -10.23 9.34 14.93
CA TYR A 76 -9.57 10.47 14.26
C TYR A 76 -10.54 11.34 13.46
N GLY A 77 -11.85 11.19 13.73
CA GLY A 77 -12.90 11.99 13.12
C GLY A 77 -13.32 11.52 11.74
N VAL A 78 -13.13 10.23 11.43
CA VAL A 78 -13.65 9.58 10.23
C VAL A 78 -15.03 9.02 10.55
N ASP A 79 -16.05 9.41 9.77
CA ASP A 79 -17.44 9.04 10.00
C ASP A 79 -17.94 8.00 8.98
N ASP A 80 -17.26 7.86 7.83
CA ASP A 80 -17.58 6.86 6.82
C ASP A 80 -16.34 6.34 6.06
N GLU A 81 -16.54 5.33 5.18
CA GLU A 81 -15.47 4.71 4.39
C GLU A 81 -14.88 5.62 3.30
N PHE A 82 -15.60 6.67 2.89
CA PHE A 82 -15.17 7.59 1.83
C PHE A 82 -14.35 8.78 2.36
N GLU A 83 -14.20 8.89 3.68
CA GLU A 83 -13.41 9.94 4.32
C GLU A 83 -11.97 9.50 4.65
N VAL A 84 -11.64 8.23 4.39
CA VAL A 84 -10.30 7.67 4.61
C VAL A 84 -9.79 6.96 3.37
N ILE A 85 -8.52 7.15 3.07
CA ILE A 85 -7.86 6.49 1.96
C ILE A 85 -6.54 5.87 2.39
N GLU A 86 -6.18 4.72 1.83
CA GLU A 86 -4.93 4.03 2.10
C GLU A 86 -3.89 4.32 1.01
N LEU A 87 -2.68 4.76 1.39
CA LEU A 87 -1.52 4.75 0.51
C LEU A 87 -1.00 3.31 0.44
N ARG A 88 -1.30 2.63 -0.66
CA ARG A 88 -1.14 1.19 -0.81
C ARG A 88 0.15 0.78 -1.49
N ARG A 89 0.62 1.59 -2.43
CA ARG A 89 1.87 1.37 -3.16
C ARG A 89 2.56 2.70 -3.41
N LEU A 90 3.86 2.68 -3.21
CA LEU A 90 4.77 3.76 -3.57
C LEU A 90 6.09 3.14 -3.98
N VAL A 91 6.62 3.57 -5.11
CA VAL A 91 7.98 3.26 -5.54
C VAL A 91 8.49 4.40 -6.42
N CYS A 92 9.75 4.76 -6.23
CA CYS A 92 10.56 5.51 -7.19
C CYS A 92 11.69 4.62 -7.65
N ILE A 93 12.24 4.85 -8.83
CA ILE A 93 13.46 4.16 -9.27
C ILE A 93 14.65 4.60 -8.42
N ASP A 94 15.66 3.73 -8.29
CA ASP A 94 16.83 4.01 -7.43
C ASP A 94 17.69 5.18 -7.96
N GLU A 95 17.64 5.42 -9.26
CA GLU A 95 18.36 6.50 -9.96
C GLU A 95 17.71 7.87 -9.77
N THR A 96 17.09 8.14 -8.62
CA THR A 96 16.52 9.45 -8.26
C THR A 96 17.27 10.08 -7.08
N PRO A 97 17.27 11.43 -6.95
CA PRO A 97 17.93 12.10 -5.84
C PRO A 97 17.26 11.78 -4.49
N ARG A 98 18.00 12.05 -3.42
CA ARG A 98 17.44 11.90 -2.05
C ARG A 98 16.15 12.70 -1.88
N ASN A 99 15.23 12.18 -1.08
CA ASN A 99 13.93 12.77 -0.75
C ASN A 99 12.90 12.75 -1.89
N THR A 100 13.15 12.06 -3.00
CA THR A 100 12.20 11.93 -4.11
C THR A 100 10.85 11.36 -3.64
N GLU A 101 10.85 10.29 -2.85
CA GLU A 101 9.62 9.71 -2.32
C GLU A 101 8.88 10.67 -1.39
N SER A 102 9.62 11.39 -0.53
CA SER A 102 9.03 12.38 0.39
C SER A 102 8.41 13.55 -0.38
N TYR A 103 9.09 14.01 -1.43
CA TYR A 103 8.54 15.02 -2.34
C TYR A 103 7.27 14.52 -3.02
N PHE A 104 7.31 13.31 -3.58
CA PHE A 104 6.17 12.69 -4.27
C PHE A 104 4.94 12.58 -3.33
N ILE A 105 5.14 12.04 -2.11
CA ILE A 105 4.09 12.00 -1.08
C ILE A 105 3.57 13.41 -0.80
N GLY A 106 4.44 14.38 -0.60
CA GLY A 106 4.05 15.76 -0.29
C GLY A 106 3.18 16.40 -1.38
N GLN A 107 3.50 16.17 -2.65
CA GLN A 107 2.71 16.68 -3.77
C GLN A 107 1.34 15.99 -3.88
N THR A 108 1.28 14.67 -3.68
CA THR A 108 0.00 13.95 -3.70
C THR A 108 -0.89 14.33 -2.51
N ILE A 109 -0.33 14.59 -1.31
CA ILE A 109 -1.08 15.13 -0.16
C ILE A 109 -1.70 16.49 -0.50
N LYS A 110 -0.95 17.39 -1.15
CA LYS A 110 -1.47 18.70 -1.58
C LYS A 110 -2.63 18.51 -2.57
N TRP A 111 -2.47 17.60 -3.53
CA TRP A 111 -3.49 17.30 -4.51
C TRP A 111 -4.76 16.73 -3.84
N LEU A 112 -4.62 15.74 -2.95
CA LEU A 112 -5.75 15.13 -2.22
C LEU A 112 -6.50 16.17 -1.39
N LYS A 113 -5.79 17.05 -0.65
CA LYS A 113 -6.42 18.14 0.13
C LYS A 113 -7.24 19.08 -0.72
N LYS A 114 -6.81 19.34 -1.97
CA LYS A 114 -7.48 20.27 -2.87
C LYS A 114 -8.68 19.64 -3.58
N ASN A 115 -8.59 18.37 -3.92
CA ASN A 115 -9.50 17.73 -4.89
C ASN A 115 -10.44 16.69 -4.27
N THR A 116 -10.31 16.39 -2.96
CA THR A 116 -11.10 15.36 -2.30
C THR A 116 -11.57 15.79 -0.91
N ASN A 117 -12.49 15.01 -0.33
CA ASN A 117 -13.02 15.22 1.01
C ASN A 117 -12.41 14.24 2.05
N TYR A 118 -11.31 13.55 1.71
CA TYR A 118 -10.68 12.67 2.68
C TYR A 118 -10.22 13.45 3.91
N ARG A 119 -10.40 12.85 5.08
CA ARG A 119 -9.97 13.43 6.37
C ARG A 119 -8.58 12.95 6.77
N ILE A 120 -8.26 11.71 6.41
CA ILE A 120 -6.95 11.11 6.71
C ILE A 120 -6.47 10.22 5.56
N ILE A 121 -5.14 10.07 5.48
CA ILE A 121 -4.48 9.01 4.72
C ILE A 121 -3.91 8.01 5.74
N VAL A 122 -4.09 6.72 5.49
CA VAL A 122 -3.47 5.64 6.26
C VAL A 122 -2.42 4.95 5.42
N SER A 123 -1.31 4.54 6.01
CA SER A 123 -0.33 3.68 5.36
C SER A 123 0.26 2.69 6.33
N TYR A 124 0.77 1.58 5.80
CA TYR A 124 1.37 0.51 6.58
C TYR A 124 2.82 0.29 6.15
N ALA A 125 3.74 0.30 7.11
CA ALA A 125 5.11 -0.12 6.88
C ALA A 125 5.30 -1.53 7.44
N ASP A 126 5.84 -2.43 6.61
CA ASP A 126 6.00 -3.83 6.95
C ASP A 126 7.45 -4.09 7.43
N PRO A 127 7.68 -4.29 8.74
CA PRO A 127 9.01 -4.55 9.27
C PRO A 127 9.61 -5.86 8.76
N HIS A 128 8.78 -6.82 8.30
CA HIS A 128 9.25 -8.06 7.70
C HIS A 128 10.02 -7.82 6.38
N HIS A 129 9.76 -6.68 5.71
CA HIS A 129 10.51 -6.22 4.54
C HIS A 129 11.54 -5.13 4.87
N GLY A 130 11.89 -4.95 6.15
CA GLY A 130 12.83 -3.93 6.59
C GLY A 130 12.26 -2.49 6.60
N HIS A 131 10.95 -2.34 6.40
CA HIS A 131 10.32 -1.02 6.35
C HIS A 131 9.92 -0.52 7.74
N ALA A 132 10.70 0.42 8.28
CA ALA A 132 10.39 1.12 9.53
C ALA A 132 9.51 2.37 9.36
N GLY A 133 9.04 2.65 8.13
CA GLY A 133 8.23 3.81 7.79
C GLY A 133 8.98 5.14 7.81
N THR A 134 10.27 5.14 7.51
CA THR A 134 11.13 6.35 7.47
C THR A 134 10.55 7.43 6.58
N ILE A 135 10.04 7.08 5.39
CA ILE A 135 9.44 8.03 4.45
C ILE A 135 8.15 8.66 5.01
N TYR A 136 7.38 7.90 5.80
CA TYR A 136 6.17 8.43 6.44
C TYR A 136 6.52 9.41 7.55
N LYS A 137 7.52 9.11 8.38
CA LYS A 137 8.05 10.04 9.39
C LYS A 137 8.58 11.32 8.75
N ALA A 138 9.36 11.20 7.67
CA ALA A 138 9.91 12.31 6.90
C ALA A 138 8.83 13.21 6.26
N THR A 139 7.63 12.68 6.05
CA THR A 139 6.49 13.40 5.49
C THR A 139 5.42 13.78 6.52
N ASN A 140 5.78 13.74 7.82
CA ASN A 140 4.92 14.13 8.96
C ASN A 140 3.66 13.26 9.13
N PHE A 141 3.70 12.00 8.75
CA PHE A 141 2.73 11.04 9.21
C PHE A 141 2.96 10.73 10.69
N TYR A 142 1.89 10.54 11.43
CA TYR A 142 1.93 10.10 12.82
C TYR A 142 1.97 8.57 12.88
N HIS A 143 2.91 8.01 13.64
CA HIS A 143 2.91 6.59 13.97
C HIS A 143 1.88 6.36 15.08
N VAL A 144 0.83 5.61 14.79
CA VAL A 144 -0.30 5.43 15.72
C VAL A 144 -0.40 4.00 16.30
N GLY A 145 0.62 3.18 16.08
CA GLY A 145 0.69 1.84 16.63
C GLY A 145 1.02 0.78 15.57
N MET A 146 0.68 -0.46 15.87
CA MET A 146 0.92 -1.61 15.00
C MET A 146 -0.35 -2.43 14.81
N THR A 147 -0.44 -3.13 13.68
CA THR A 147 -1.44 -4.18 13.50
C THR A 147 -1.08 -5.39 14.36
N SER A 148 -2.05 -6.27 14.60
CA SER A 148 -1.76 -7.59 15.16
C SER A 148 -0.76 -8.34 14.27
N PRO A 149 0.09 -9.21 14.86
CA PRO A 149 0.91 -10.16 14.11
C PRO A 149 0.07 -10.96 13.12
N GLY A 150 0.69 -11.33 12.01
CA GLY A 150 0.07 -12.13 10.96
C GLY A 150 0.76 -13.47 10.76
N LYS A 151 0.26 -14.24 9.80
CA LYS A 151 0.90 -15.48 9.35
C LYS A 151 1.01 -15.50 7.84
N ILE A 152 2.12 -16.02 7.35
CA ILE A 152 2.34 -16.31 5.94
C ILE A 152 2.68 -17.79 5.78
N ILE A 153 2.49 -18.28 4.58
CA ILE A 153 2.91 -19.63 4.18
C ILE A 153 4.12 -19.45 3.27
N ASP A 154 5.26 -19.99 3.68
CA ASP A 154 6.45 -20.07 2.85
C ASP A 154 6.45 -21.41 2.10
N TYR A 155 6.38 -21.37 0.77
CA TYR A 155 6.33 -22.53 -0.09
C TYR A 155 7.14 -22.30 -1.37
N ASN A 156 8.16 -23.08 -1.59
CA ASN A 156 9.08 -22.98 -2.73
C ASN A 156 9.67 -21.57 -2.92
N GLY A 157 10.08 -20.92 -1.84
CA GLY A 157 10.62 -19.56 -1.86
C GLY A 157 9.59 -18.46 -2.15
N GLN A 158 8.33 -18.82 -2.29
CA GLN A 158 7.22 -17.87 -2.44
C GLN A 158 6.44 -17.73 -1.14
N ARG A 159 5.99 -16.52 -0.87
CA ARG A 159 5.20 -16.19 0.32
C ARG A 159 3.74 -15.98 -0.04
N TYR A 160 2.89 -16.75 0.62
CA TYR A 160 1.44 -16.66 0.49
C TYR A 160 0.83 -16.16 1.79
N HIS A 161 -0.18 -15.31 1.68
CA HIS A 161 -0.95 -14.91 2.85
C HIS A 161 -1.71 -16.13 3.41
N ASP A 162 -1.82 -16.27 4.73
CA ASP A 162 -2.57 -17.36 5.40
C ASP A 162 -4.01 -17.53 4.89
N LYS A 163 -4.62 -16.44 4.40
CA LYS A 163 -5.96 -16.48 3.79
C LYS A 163 -6.04 -17.35 2.54
N CYS A 164 -4.93 -17.58 1.83
CA CYS A 164 -4.95 -18.36 0.59
C CYS A 164 -5.41 -19.81 0.80
N ILE A 165 -5.20 -20.39 1.99
CA ILE A 165 -5.75 -21.73 2.31
C ILE A 165 -7.27 -21.76 2.52
N ARG A 166 -7.90 -20.59 2.63
CA ARG A 166 -9.35 -20.43 2.78
C ARG A 166 -10.05 -20.02 1.48
N ASP A 167 -9.29 -19.91 0.40
CA ASP A 167 -9.83 -19.54 -0.91
C ASP A 167 -10.76 -20.65 -1.42
N ILE A 168 -11.91 -20.23 -1.97
CA ILE A 168 -12.92 -21.12 -2.53
C ILE A 168 -12.94 -21.07 -4.05
N ASN A 169 -13.34 -22.18 -4.67
CA ASN A 169 -13.59 -22.25 -6.10
C ASN A 169 -14.88 -21.50 -6.46
N LYS A 170 -14.73 -20.23 -6.83
CA LYS A 170 -15.86 -19.35 -7.15
C LYS A 170 -16.67 -19.81 -8.36
N ALA A 171 -16.02 -20.47 -9.33
CA ALA A 171 -16.70 -21.01 -10.51
C ALA A 171 -17.61 -22.18 -10.13
N HIS A 172 -17.12 -23.10 -9.30
CA HIS A 172 -17.91 -24.20 -8.77
C HIS A 172 -19.08 -23.70 -7.91
N LEU A 173 -18.81 -22.77 -6.97
CA LEU A 173 -19.84 -22.17 -6.13
C LEU A 173 -20.99 -21.54 -6.96
N ARG A 174 -20.65 -20.81 -8.04
CA ARG A 174 -21.67 -20.19 -8.91
C ARG A 174 -22.50 -21.22 -9.66
N LYS A 175 -21.91 -22.37 -10.02
CA LYS A 175 -22.57 -23.42 -10.80
C LYS A 175 -23.45 -24.33 -9.93
N THR A 176 -23.00 -24.66 -8.73
CA THR A 176 -23.62 -25.73 -7.90
C THR A 176 -24.20 -25.22 -6.57
N GLY A 177 -23.82 -24.01 -6.15
CA GLY A 177 -24.11 -23.50 -4.80
C GLY A 177 -23.23 -24.08 -3.70
N GLU A 178 -22.35 -25.04 -4.02
CA GLU A 178 -21.50 -25.73 -3.07
C GLU A 178 -20.16 -25.03 -2.88
N ARG A 179 -19.69 -24.96 -1.62
CA ARG A 179 -18.40 -24.36 -1.26
C ARG A 179 -17.32 -25.42 -1.20
N ILE A 180 -16.46 -25.47 -2.23
CA ILE A 180 -15.25 -26.29 -2.21
C ILE A 180 -14.00 -25.40 -2.23
N PRO A 181 -12.85 -25.85 -1.68
CA PRO A 181 -11.61 -25.12 -1.74
C PRO A 181 -11.16 -24.85 -3.19
N ALA A 182 -10.51 -23.72 -3.42
CA ALA A 182 -9.83 -23.48 -4.69
C ALA A 182 -8.65 -24.44 -4.84
N GLN A 183 -8.29 -24.79 -6.07
CA GLN A 183 -7.16 -25.69 -6.34
C GLN A 183 -5.84 -25.16 -5.75
N SER A 184 -5.64 -23.83 -5.74
CA SER A 184 -4.49 -23.19 -5.11
C SER A 184 -4.49 -23.37 -3.59
N ALA A 185 -5.66 -23.34 -2.94
CA ALA A 185 -5.79 -23.59 -1.51
C ALA A 185 -5.48 -25.04 -1.16
N VAL A 186 -6.02 -25.99 -1.94
CA VAL A 186 -5.72 -27.45 -1.78
C VAL A 186 -4.23 -27.71 -1.90
N ARG A 187 -3.56 -27.12 -2.90
CA ARG A 187 -2.10 -27.27 -3.07
C ARG A 187 -1.33 -26.79 -1.86
N LEU A 188 -1.68 -25.62 -1.30
CA LEU A 188 -0.99 -25.08 -0.13
C LEU A 188 -1.28 -25.89 1.14
N ILE A 189 -2.50 -26.40 1.32
CA ILE A 189 -2.86 -27.28 2.44
C ILE A 189 -2.01 -28.55 2.38
N ASN A 190 -2.00 -29.24 1.24
CA ASN A 190 -1.21 -30.47 1.05
C ASN A 190 0.29 -30.23 1.29
N ALA A 191 0.82 -29.10 0.82
CA ALA A 191 2.23 -28.73 1.05
C ALA A 191 2.54 -28.46 2.54
N LEU A 192 1.59 -27.91 3.29
CA LEU A 192 1.71 -27.75 4.75
C LEU A 192 1.67 -29.10 5.48
N GLU A 193 0.79 -30.01 5.06
CA GLU A 193 0.64 -31.36 5.62
C GLU A 193 1.85 -32.24 5.32
N SER A 194 2.44 -32.13 4.14
CA SER A 194 3.66 -32.87 3.74
C SER A 194 4.95 -32.27 4.33
N GLY A 195 4.89 -31.05 4.89
CA GLY A 195 6.08 -30.34 5.40
C GLY A 195 6.90 -29.62 4.33
N GLU A 196 6.47 -29.62 3.06
CA GLU A 196 7.08 -28.84 1.97
C GLU A 196 6.86 -27.33 2.13
N ALA A 197 5.75 -26.95 2.77
CA ALA A 197 5.48 -25.56 3.14
C ALA A 197 5.53 -25.38 4.66
N LYS A 198 5.81 -24.14 5.09
CA LYS A 198 5.85 -23.78 6.52
C LYS A 198 4.98 -22.55 6.78
N MET A 199 4.24 -22.62 7.90
CA MET A 199 3.56 -21.45 8.45
C MET A 199 4.57 -20.62 9.24
N VAL A 200 4.75 -19.36 8.85
CA VAL A 200 5.70 -18.43 9.48
C VAL A 200 4.91 -17.27 10.08
N GLU A 201 5.17 -16.96 11.35
CA GLU A 201 4.63 -15.77 11.99
C GLU A 201 5.34 -14.53 11.48
N THR A 202 4.58 -13.47 11.25
CA THR A 202 5.11 -12.17 10.83
C THR A 202 4.75 -11.12 11.88
N PRO A 203 5.64 -10.17 12.15
CA PRO A 203 5.32 -9.06 13.06
C PRO A 203 4.14 -8.25 12.51
N GLY A 204 3.48 -7.52 13.39
CA GLY A 204 2.49 -6.52 12.97
C GLY A 204 3.13 -5.44 12.12
N LYS A 205 2.33 -4.79 11.29
CA LYS A 205 2.79 -3.66 10.47
C LYS A 205 2.64 -2.36 11.25
N HIS A 206 3.61 -1.48 11.14
CA HIS A 206 3.50 -0.12 11.66
C HIS A 206 2.37 0.62 10.93
N ILE A 207 1.52 1.30 11.69
CA ILE A 207 0.41 2.10 11.16
C ILE A 207 0.80 3.57 11.21
N TYR A 208 0.74 4.22 10.05
CA TYR A 208 1.02 5.63 9.88
C TYR A 208 -0.24 6.35 9.40
N VAL A 209 -0.55 7.50 9.99
CA VAL A 209 -1.73 8.31 9.65
C VAL A 209 -1.31 9.75 9.36
N MET A 210 -1.76 10.27 8.21
CA MET A 210 -1.62 11.66 7.81
C MET A 210 -2.97 12.36 7.88
N PRO A 211 -3.15 13.36 8.76
CA PRO A 211 -4.37 14.19 8.75
C PRO A 211 -4.40 15.12 7.56
N LEU A 212 -5.54 15.21 6.89
CA LEU A 212 -5.76 16.14 5.79
C LEU A 212 -6.48 17.41 6.23
N ASN A 213 -7.04 17.44 7.45
CA ASN A 213 -7.70 18.60 8.04
C ASN A 213 -7.28 18.84 9.49
N LYS A 214 -7.63 20.03 10.03
CA LYS A 214 -7.26 20.46 11.39
C LYS A 214 -7.91 19.61 12.49
N LYS A 215 -9.19 19.19 12.31
CA LYS A 215 -9.93 18.38 13.29
C LYS A 215 -9.25 17.03 13.49
N SER A 216 -8.99 16.31 12.41
CA SER A 216 -8.30 15.02 12.47
C SER A 216 -6.88 15.12 13.03
N LYS A 217 -6.15 16.21 12.69
CA LYS A 217 -4.83 16.45 13.27
C LYS A 217 -4.89 16.57 14.80
N LYS A 218 -5.85 17.35 15.33
CA LYS A 218 -6.04 17.52 16.77
C LYS A 218 -6.31 16.18 17.46
N LEU A 219 -7.28 15.41 16.93
CA LEU A 219 -7.65 14.10 17.48
C LEU A 219 -6.50 13.09 17.48
N ILE A 220 -5.70 13.06 16.41
CA ILE A 220 -4.52 12.18 16.35
C ILE A 220 -3.50 12.56 17.41
N VAL A 221 -3.18 13.87 17.54
CA VAL A 221 -2.21 14.33 18.54
C VAL A 221 -2.69 14.02 19.96
N GLU A 222 -3.96 14.26 20.27
CA GLU A 222 -4.55 13.93 21.57
C GLU A 222 -4.47 12.44 21.89
N SER A 223 -4.68 11.56 20.90
CA SER A 223 -4.60 10.10 21.07
C SER A 223 -3.18 9.57 21.30
N LEU A 224 -2.15 10.34 20.97
CA LEU A 224 -0.74 9.94 21.17
C LEU A 224 -0.18 10.40 22.53
N VAL A 225 -0.90 11.27 23.25
CA VAL A 225 -0.50 11.78 24.58
C VAL A 225 -1.16 11.01 25.71
N ASN A 226 -2.31 10.38 25.43
CA ASN A 226 -3.06 9.53 26.38
C ASN A 226 -2.59 8.05 26.25
#